data_e761acc6ab32384f75ebd8bef43ef3d9
#
_entry.id   e761acc6ab32384f75ebd8bef43ef3d9
#
_cell.length_a   1.000
_cell.length_b   1.000
_cell.length_c   1.000
_cell.angle_alpha   90.00
_cell.angle_beta   90.00
_cell.angle_gamma   90.00
#
_symmetry.space_group_name_H-M   'P 1'
#
loop_
_entity.id
_entity.type
_entity.pdbx_description
1 polymer ?
#
loop_
_entity_poly.entity_id
_entity_poly.type
_entity_poly.pdbx_seq_one_letter_code
_entity_poly.pdbx_strand_id
1 'polypeptide(L)'
;MRKMIFSAALMFAAPAAHAQTPAISWSIAPDGAPDATEVQLTIESRWSPGSDSIWSNNRRIDELTGLSVAQLRGPTQPARFTLTQEAGRLDCIGTAGGLTGRGSCTLTPNPAFVSYLAARGIGRPTERQIFSLTMSGVGRELIEAMNQLGYVRPSIDQLTAMGIHGVSPAFVRGLAASGYRLSSADDLVTFRIHGVDVDYIKGMTAAGPKLRNLPASDLVSLRIHGVQPAYVQQMAAIGPAFAGLTADDLVSFRIHGVSPQLVQSYVHATGGAVEPDEVVAMAIHGVGPEYIDGMAALGYRRFSADDLVALRIHGVTPDYVQSLQRAGMTHLTPDQLVRLRLAGFDAKR
;
A
#
# COMPACT_ATOMS: atom_id res chain seq x y z
N MET A 1 84.62 7.93 -23.43
CA MET A 1 84.07 7.14 -22.32
C MET A 1 82.68 7.64 -21.94
N ARG A 2 81.64 6.98 -22.42
CA ARG A 2 80.24 7.32 -22.11
C ARG A 2 79.77 6.46 -20.93
N LYS A 3 79.44 7.09 -19.78
CA LYS A 3 78.86 6.39 -18.63
C LYS A 3 77.39 6.17 -18.89
N MET A 4 76.94 4.91 -18.97
CA MET A 4 75.51 4.52 -18.90
C MET A 4 75.09 4.54 -17.44
N ILE A 5 74.05 5.32 -17.17
CA ILE A 5 73.33 5.32 -15.88
C ILE A 5 72.16 4.39 -16.04
N PHE A 6 72.11 3.25 -15.33
CA PHE A 6 70.99 2.39 -15.20
C PHE A 6 70.04 2.95 -14.11
N SER A 7 68.88 3.45 -14.50
CA SER A 7 67.78 3.75 -13.57
C SER A 7 66.97 2.49 -13.29
N ALA A 8 67.04 2.01 -12.06
CA ALA A 8 66.17 0.94 -11.57
C ALA A 8 64.80 1.54 -11.24
N ALA A 9 63.77 1.17 -12.00
CA ALA A 9 62.37 1.49 -11.69
C ALA A 9 61.90 0.53 -10.58
N LEU A 10 61.69 1.07 -9.36
CA LEU A 10 60.93 0.36 -8.30
C LEU A 10 59.48 0.32 -8.69
N MET A 11 58.97 -0.86 -9.06
CA MET A 11 57.53 -1.11 -9.12
C MET A 11 56.96 -1.24 -7.71
N PHE A 12 56.24 -0.22 -7.25
CA PHE A 12 55.39 -0.35 -6.08
C PHE A 12 54.17 -1.20 -6.47
N ALA A 13 54.09 -2.43 -6.00
CA ALA A 13 52.89 -3.20 -6.03
C ALA A 13 51.87 -2.54 -5.10
N ALA A 14 50.77 -2.03 -5.68
CA ALA A 14 49.64 -1.55 -4.88
C ALA A 14 49.07 -2.72 -4.03
N PRO A 15 48.79 -2.50 -2.74
CA PRO A 15 48.21 -3.54 -1.92
C PRO A 15 46.82 -3.92 -2.52
N ALA A 16 46.63 -5.20 -2.75
CA ALA A 16 45.33 -5.72 -3.12
C ALA A 16 44.29 -5.33 -2.05
N ALA A 17 43.31 -4.53 -2.44
CA ALA A 17 42.17 -4.22 -1.57
C ALA A 17 41.51 -5.55 -1.16
N HIS A 18 41.72 -5.95 0.08
CA HIS A 18 41.02 -7.09 0.65
C HIS A 18 39.56 -6.70 0.68
N ALA A 19 38.70 -7.37 -0.10
CA ALA A 19 37.25 -7.26 0.00
C ALA A 19 36.87 -7.58 1.45
N GLN A 20 36.44 -6.58 2.19
CA GLN A 20 35.98 -6.78 3.57
C GLN A 20 34.74 -7.69 3.52
N THR A 21 34.84 -8.84 4.15
CA THR A 21 33.68 -9.73 4.33
C THR A 21 32.59 -8.96 5.08
N PRO A 22 31.37 -8.90 4.54
CA PRO A 22 30.32 -8.13 5.20
C PRO A 22 30.05 -8.67 6.61
N ALA A 23 29.86 -7.77 7.56
CA ALA A 23 29.41 -8.16 8.88
C ALA A 23 27.90 -8.39 8.85
N ILE A 24 27.49 -9.64 8.99
CA ILE A 24 26.05 -10.01 9.08
C ILE A 24 25.80 -10.49 10.49
N SER A 25 24.88 -9.84 11.21
CA SER A 25 24.44 -10.22 12.54
C SER A 25 22.97 -10.63 12.53
N TRP A 26 22.57 -11.44 13.49
CA TRP A 26 21.19 -11.85 13.68
C TRP A 26 20.73 -11.65 15.12
N SER A 27 19.45 -11.36 15.27
CA SER A 27 18.76 -11.42 16.55
C SER A 27 17.37 -12.03 16.40
N ILE A 28 16.94 -12.70 17.45
CA ILE A 28 15.60 -13.25 17.59
C ILE A 28 14.94 -12.60 18.79
N ALA A 29 13.70 -12.17 18.59
CA ALA A 29 12.81 -11.71 19.64
C ALA A 29 11.48 -12.49 19.59
N PRO A 30 10.76 -12.63 20.72
CA PRO A 30 9.44 -13.29 20.73
C PRO A 30 8.43 -12.45 19.91
N ASP A 31 7.57 -13.13 19.15
CA ASP A 31 6.46 -12.52 18.42
C ASP A 31 5.19 -12.40 19.29
N GLY A 32 5.35 -11.92 20.52
CA GLY A 32 4.25 -11.53 21.40
C GLY A 32 3.46 -12.65 22.11
N ALA A 33 3.46 -13.91 21.64
CA ALA A 33 2.75 -15.01 22.28
C ALA A 33 3.72 -16.06 22.88
N PRO A 34 3.54 -16.49 24.15
CA PRO A 34 4.42 -17.45 24.80
C PRO A 34 4.47 -18.84 24.11
N ASP A 35 3.44 -19.16 23.33
CA ASP A 35 3.29 -20.43 22.63
C ASP A 35 3.64 -20.37 21.13
N ALA A 36 4.17 -19.23 20.68
CA ALA A 36 4.43 -18.99 19.28
C ALA A 36 5.45 -19.99 18.70
N THR A 37 5.09 -20.60 17.59
CA THR A 37 5.98 -21.36 16.70
C THR A 37 6.71 -20.41 15.75
N GLU A 38 6.46 -19.13 15.87
CA GLU A 38 7.05 -18.04 15.10
C GLU A 38 7.90 -17.13 15.98
N VAL A 39 8.92 -16.55 15.39
CA VAL A 39 9.82 -15.60 16.04
C VAL A 39 10.07 -14.44 15.09
N GLN A 40 10.26 -13.25 15.63
CA GLN A 40 10.79 -12.14 14.87
C GLN A 40 12.30 -12.34 14.69
N LEU A 41 12.69 -12.70 13.46
CA LEU A 41 14.10 -12.79 13.07
C LEU A 41 14.53 -11.47 12.43
N THR A 42 15.52 -10.82 13.03
CA THR A 42 16.16 -9.64 12.47
C THR A 42 17.56 -10.01 11.99
N ILE A 43 17.87 -9.69 10.73
CA ILE A 43 19.21 -9.83 10.14
C ILE A 43 19.69 -8.44 9.77
N GLU A 44 20.82 -8.03 10.35
CA GLU A 44 21.50 -6.79 10.03
C GLU A 44 22.73 -7.09 9.22
N SER A 45 22.98 -6.33 8.16
CA SER A 45 24.19 -6.50 7.35
C SER A 45 24.85 -5.15 7.08
N ARG A 46 26.18 -5.13 7.24
CA ARG A 46 27.02 -3.95 6.96
C ARG A 46 27.98 -4.28 5.84
N TRP A 47 27.82 -3.60 4.71
CA TRP A 47 28.59 -3.82 3.49
C TRP A 47 29.75 -2.82 3.34
N SER A 48 29.55 -1.59 3.82
CA SER A 48 30.52 -0.50 3.88
C SER A 48 30.06 0.53 4.92
N PRO A 49 30.92 1.46 5.38
CA PRO A 49 30.48 2.53 6.26
C PRO A 49 29.28 3.30 5.69
N GLY A 50 28.18 3.36 6.45
CA GLY A 50 26.93 4.02 6.02
C GLY A 50 26.03 3.21 5.06
N SER A 51 26.33 1.91 4.85
CA SER A 51 25.56 1.01 3.97
C SER A 51 25.01 -0.18 4.76
N ASP A 52 24.23 0.11 5.78
CA ASP A 52 23.58 -0.91 6.62
C ASP A 52 22.24 -1.29 6.02
N SER A 53 21.87 -2.56 6.12
CA SER A 53 20.55 -3.08 5.75
C SER A 53 20.00 -3.89 6.91
N ILE A 54 18.74 -3.63 7.27
CA ILE A 54 18.04 -4.36 8.33
C ILE A 54 16.85 -5.05 7.71
N TRP A 55 16.76 -6.35 7.92
CA TRP A 55 15.66 -7.21 7.53
C TRP A 55 15.02 -7.79 8.78
N SER A 56 13.77 -7.48 9.03
CA SER A 56 13.04 -8.00 10.19
C SER A 56 11.72 -8.59 9.73
N ASN A 57 11.54 -9.89 9.93
CA ASN A 57 10.35 -10.62 9.54
C ASN A 57 10.02 -11.70 10.56
N ASN A 58 8.74 -12.00 10.70
CA ASN A 58 8.30 -13.18 11.40
C ASN A 58 8.67 -14.42 10.60
N ARG A 59 9.28 -15.39 11.27
CA ARG A 59 9.70 -16.66 10.70
C ARG A 59 9.23 -17.79 11.58
N ARG A 60 8.74 -18.83 10.96
CA ARG A 60 8.50 -20.10 11.64
C ARG A 60 9.83 -20.71 12.05
N ILE A 61 9.89 -21.27 13.25
CA ILE A 61 11.12 -21.85 13.78
C ILE A 61 11.62 -23.04 12.95
N ASP A 62 10.69 -23.77 12.30
CA ASP A 62 11.04 -24.89 11.42
C ASP A 62 11.72 -24.46 10.09
N GLU A 63 11.62 -23.20 9.71
CA GLU A 63 12.38 -22.62 8.59
C GLU A 63 13.86 -22.37 8.96
N LEU A 64 14.17 -22.30 10.26
CA LEU A 64 15.51 -22.08 10.79
C LEU A 64 16.14 -23.45 11.10
N THR A 65 16.60 -24.14 10.06
CA THR A 65 17.13 -25.50 10.20
C THR A 65 18.28 -25.56 11.21
N GLY A 66 18.12 -26.33 12.26
CA GLY A 66 19.10 -26.48 13.35
C GLY A 66 18.73 -25.73 14.64
N LEU A 67 17.66 -24.93 14.64
CA LEU A 67 17.09 -24.30 15.83
C LEU A 67 15.76 -24.95 16.17
N SER A 68 15.54 -25.26 17.45
CA SER A 68 14.28 -25.83 17.90
C SER A 68 13.53 -24.94 18.89
N VAL A 69 12.22 -25.11 18.97
CA VAL A 69 11.37 -24.45 19.97
C VAL A 69 11.88 -24.73 21.39
N ALA A 70 12.32 -25.95 21.67
CA ALA A 70 12.85 -26.36 22.98
C ALA A 70 14.13 -25.58 23.34
N GLN A 71 15.04 -25.38 22.38
CA GLN A 71 16.24 -24.58 22.60
C GLN A 71 15.90 -23.12 22.88
N LEU A 72 14.97 -22.52 22.13
CA LEU A 72 14.57 -21.13 22.33
C LEU A 72 13.86 -20.90 23.67
N ARG A 73 13.08 -21.88 24.16
CA ARG A 73 12.39 -21.79 25.46
C ARG A 73 13.29 -22.14 26.65
N GLY A 74 14.37 -22.86 26.40
CA GLY A 74 15.32 -23.30 27.43
C GLY A 74 16.24 -22.17 27.90
N PRO A 75 17.18 -22.47 28.79
CA PRO A 75 18.23 -21.55 29.21
C PRO A 75 19.11 -21.16 28.00
N THR A 76 19.74 -19.99 28.07
CA THR A 76 20.65 -19.51 27.01
C THR A 76 21.80 -20.49 26.80
N GLN A 77 21.96 -20.95 25.58
CA GLN A 77 22.96 -21.95 25.16
C GLN A 77 23.48 -21.63 23.76
N PRO A 78 24.59 -22.22 23.32
CA PRO A 78 25.07 -22.11 21.95
C PRO A 78 23.98 -22.54 20.95
N ALA A 79 23.77 -21.72 19.91
CA ALA A 79 22.78 -21.97 18.88
C ALA A 79 23.43 -21.89 17.50
N ARG A 80 22.95 -22.73 16.61
CA ARG A 80 23.31 -22.74 15.20
C ARG A 80 22.07 -22.99 14.38
N PHE A 81 21.89 -22.23 13.31
CA PHE A 81 20.84 -22.49 12.34
C PHE A 81 21.24 -22.07 10.95
N THR A 82 20.53 -22.60 9.97
CA THR A 82 20.72 -22.29 8.57
C THR A 82 19.40 -21.79 7.99
N LEU A 83 19.44 -20.68 7.27
CA LEU A 83 18.36 -20.17 6.41
C LEU A 83 18.77 -20.40 4.96
N THR A 84 18.09 -21.32 4.27
CA THR A 84 18.40 -21.67 2.88
C THR A 84 17.32 -21.18 1.94
N GLN A 85 17.74 -20.47 0.90
CA GLN A 85 16.91 -20.00 -0.20
C GLN A 85 17.60 -20.30 -1.54
N GLU A 86 16.89 -20.17 -2.66
CA GLU A 86 17.48 -20.45 -3.97
C GLU A 86 18.68 -19.56 -4.31
N ALA A 87 18.67 -18.30 -3.88
CA ALA A 87 19.75 -17.36 -4.16
C ALA A 87 21.00 -17.62 -3.33
N GLY A 88 20.86 -18.16 -2.11
CA GLY A 88 21.97 -18.41 -1.22
C GLY A 88 21.53 -18.98 0.12
N ARG A 89 22.53 -19.18 0.99
CA ARG A 89 22.36 -19.74 2.33
C ARG A 89 23.04 -18.84 3.36
N LEU A 90 22.37 -18.59 4.47
CA LEU A 90 22.92 -18.00 5.66
C LEU A 90 23.20 -19.09 6.70
N ASP A 91 24.45 -19.28 7.06
CA ASP A 91 24.87 -20.13 8.18
C ASP A 91 25.09 -19.24 9.41
N CYS A 92 24.25 -19.39 10.42
CA CYS A 92 24.21 -18.52 11.58
C CYS A 92 24.69 -19.25 12.84
N ILE A 93 25.52 -18.59 13.63
CA ILE A 93 26.07 -19.07 14.91
C ILE A 93 25.86 -18.00 15.98
N GLY A 94 25.67 -18.41 17.22
CA GLY A 94 25.49 -17.48 18.35
C GLY A 94 24.97 -18.17 19.60
N THR A 95 24.10 -17.50 20.32
CA THR A 95 23.40 -18.03 21.51
C THR A 95 21.92 -17.78 21.41
N ALA A 96 21.12 -18.72 21.91
CA ALA A 96 19.67 -18.58 21.99
C ALA A 96 19.15 -19.26 23.28
N GLY A 97 18.03 -18.73 23.81
CA GLY A 97 17.33 -19.18 25.00
C GLY A 97 16.50 -18.06 25.60
N GLY A 98 15.51 -18.40 26.44
CA GLY A 98 14.60 -17.40 27.00
C GLY A 98 13.80 -16.64 25.94
N LEU A 99 13.44 -17.31 24.84
CA LEU A 99 12.74 -16.75 23.66
C LEU A 99 13.52 -15.65 22.92
N THR A 100 14.82 -15.54 23.15
CA THR A 100 15.69 -14.56 22.48
C THR A 100 16.92 -15.25 21.89
N GLY A 101 17.62 -14.56 21.02
CA GLY A 101 18.89 -15.04 20.48
C GLY A 101 19.66 -13.93 19.75
N ARG A 102 20.95 -14.14 19.61
CA ARG A 102 21.82 -13.23 18.85
C ARG A 102 23.10 -13.90 18.40
N GLY A 103 23.67 -13.40 17.31
CA GLY A 103 24.92 -13.93 16.81
C GLY A 103 25.32 -13.32 15.47
N SER A 104 26.11 -14.07 14.71
CA SER A 104 26.58 -13.69 13.39
C SER A 104 26.21 -14.73 12.35
N CYS A 105 26.11 -14.31 11.08
CA CYS A 105 25.88 -15.21 9.96
C CYS A 105 26.96 -15.03 8.88
N THR A 106 27.15 -16.11 8.12
CA THR A 106 27.97 -16.11 6.90
C THR A 106 27.07 -16.40 5.72
N LEU A 107 27.14 -15.56 4.69
CA LEU A 107 26.42 -15.77 3.43
C LEU A 107 27.22 -16.69 2.51
N THR A 108 26.59 -17.70 1.99
CA THR A 108 27.10 -18.57 0.93
C THR A 108 26.20 -18.41 -0.30
N PRO A 109 26.65 -17.71 -1.38
CA PRO A 109 25.91 -17.64 -2.62
C PRO A 109 25.66 -19.01 -3.25
N ASN A 110 24.53 -19.18 -3.96
CA ASN A 110 24.29 -20.36 -4.77
C ASN A 110 24.80 -20.14 -6.20
N PRO A 111 25.91 -20.77 -6.63
CA PRO A 111 26.47 -20.55 -7.97
C PRO A 111 25.54 -20.96 -9.09
N ALA A 112 24.68 -21.99 -8.86
CA ALA A 112 23.72 -22.43 -9.85
C ALA A 112 22.61 -21.39 -10.10
N PHE A 113 22.20 -20.66 -9.06
CA PHE A 113 21.23 -19.55 -9.20
C PHE A 113 21.86 -18.34 -9.88
N VAL A 114 23.10 -17.99 -9.55
CA VAL A 114 23.86 -16.91 -10.21
C VAL A 114 24.02 -17.21 -11.71
N SER A 115 24.38 -18.45 -12.06
CA SER A 115 24.51 -18.89 -13.44
C SER A 115 23.16 -18.87 -14.18
N TYR A 116 22.07 -19.23 -13.50
CA TYR A 116 20.71 -19.16 -14.03
C TYR A 116 20.30 -17.74 -14.37
N LEU A 117 20.55 -16.76 -13.49
CA LEU A 117 20.25 -15.34 -13.74
C LEU A 117 21.05 -14.81 -14.94
N ALA A 118 22.34 -15.13 -14.99
CA ALA A 118 23.22 -14.74 -16.10
C ALA A 118 22.77 -15.33 -17.45
N ALA A 119 22.41 -16.62 -17.48
CA ALA A 119 21.93 -17.30 -18.67
C ALA A 119 20.61 -16.72 -19.20
N ARG A 120 19.77 -16.17 -18.31
CA ARG A 120 18.53 -15.47 -18.65
C ARG A 120 18.74 -14.00 -19.03
N GLY A 121 20.01 -13.53 -19.02
CA GLY A 121 20.35 -12.13 -19.32
C GLY A 121 19.86 -11.14 -18.27
N ILE A 122 19.53 -11.58 -17.06
CA ILE A 122 19.18 -10.72 -15.92
C ILE A 122 20.45 -10.06 -15.36
N GLY A 123 21.59 -10.76 -15.46
CA GLY A 123 22.89 -10.29 -15.04
C GLY A 123 23.54 -11.16 -13.96
N ARG A 124 24.68 -10.72 -13.48
CA ARG A 124 25.38 -11.35 -12.36
C ARG A 124 25.22 -10.47 -11.12
N PRO A 125 24.52 -10.94 -10.08
CA PRO A 125 24.34 -10.15 -8.86
C PRO A 125 25.66 -9.98 -8.10
N THR A 126 25.82 -8.84 -7.48
CA THR A 126 26.83 -8.61 -6.45
C THR A 126 26.52 -9.42 -5.19
N GLU A 127 27.48 -9.55 -4.28
CA GLU A 127 27.26 -10.27 -3.01
C GLU A 127 26.14 -9.63 -2.18
N ARG A 128 26.03 -8.30 -2.15
CA ARG A 128 24.93 -7.56 -1.53
C ARG A 128 23.57 -7.90 -2.17
N GLN A 129 23.51 -7.97 -3.50
CA GLN A 129 22.28 -8.34 -4.21
C GLN A 129 21.90 -9.82 -3.95
N ILE A 130 22.88 -10.73 -3.86
CA ILE A 130 22.63 -12.13 -3.44
C ILE A 130 22.06 -12.16 -2.04
N PHE A 131 22.60 -11.38 -1.10
CA PHE A 131 22.05 -11.27 0.25
C PHE A 131 20.57 -10.81 0.19
N SER A 132 20.28 -9.74 -0.54
CA SER A 132 18.93 -9.20 -0.67
C SER A 132 17.96 -10.21 -1.31
N LEU A 133 18.38 -10.93 -2.36
CA LEU A 133 17.59 -11.99 -3.00
C LEU A 133 17.37 -13.19 -2.05
N THR A 134 18.37 -13.52 -1.22
CA THR A 134 18.25 -14.57 -0.20
C THR A 134 17.23 -14.17 0.88
N MET A 135 17.34 -12.94 1.38
CA MET A 135 16.43 -12.45 2.42
C MET A 135 14.99 -12.30 1.93
N SER A 136 14.80 -11.88 0.68
CA SER A 136 13.49 -11.70 0.05
C SER A 136 12.86 -13.00 -0.49
N GLY A 137 13.59 -14.12 -0.49
CA GLY A 137 13.09 -15.42 -0.90
C GLY A 137 12.79 -15.55 -2.41
N VAL A 138 13.43 -14.74 -3.24
CA VAL A 138 13.24 -14.78 -4.69
C VAL A 138 13.87 -16.04 -5.27
N GLY A 139 13.05 -16.83 -5.97
CA GLY A 139 13.45 -18.06 -6.64
C GLY A 139 13.18 -18.06 -8.14
N ARG A 140 13.59 -19.15 -8.81
CA ARG A 140 13.40 -19.37 -10.25
C ARG A 140 11.93 -19.36 -10.65
N GLU A 141 11.07 -19.90 -9.80
CA GLU A 141 9.64 -20.03 -10.11
C GLU A 141 8.98 -18.69 -10.41
N LEU A 142 9.34 -17.61 -9.67
CA LEU A 142 8.83 -16.26 -9.96
C LEU A 142 9.30 -15.77 -11.32
N ILE A 143 10.60 -15.95 -11.63
CA ILE A 143 11.19 -15.52 -12.88
C ILE A 143 10.57 -16.28 -14.08
N GLU A 144 10.33 -17.56 -13.91
CA GLU A 144 9.70 -18.40 -14.93
C GLU A 144 8.23 -18.06 -15.15
N ALA A 145 7.49 -17.81 -14.06
CA ALA A 145 6.10 -17.36 -14.16
C ALA A 145 5.99 -16.03 -14.92
N MET A 146 6.86 -15.07 -14.65
CA MET A 146 6.91 -13.81 -15.38
C MET A 146 7.24 -14.02 -16.86
N ASN A 147 8.25 -14.84 -17.15
CA ASN A 147 8.66 -15.12 -18.51
C ASN A 147 7.55 -15.82 -19.33
N GLN A 148 6.88 -16.83 -18.75
CA GLN A 148 5.75 -17.54 -19.38
C GLN A 148 4.57 -16.61 -19.68
N LEU A 149 4.37 -15.58 -18.87
CA LEU A 149 3.29 -14.61 -19.05
C LEU A 149 3.70 -13.39 -19.89
N GLY A 150 4.93 -13.38 -20.42
CA GLY A 150 5.40 -12.36 -21.35
C GLY A 150 5.77 -11.02 -20.70
N TYR A 151 6.05 -11.02 -19.39
CA TYR A 151 6.58 -9.81 -18.75
C TYR A 151 7.97 -9.46 -19.30
N VAL A 152 8.26 -8.16 -19.33
CA VAL A 152 9.62 -7.68 -19.59
C VAL A 152 10.55 -8.26 -18.52
N ARG A 153 11.76 -8.64 -18.96
CA ARG A 153 12.78 -9.20 -18.07
C ARG A 153 13.08 -8.25 -16.92
N PRO A 154 12.87 -8.66 -15.66
CA PRO A 154 13.16 -7.81 -14.52
C PRO A 154 14.68 -7.66 -14.29
N SER A 155 15.11 -6.54 -13.76
CA SER A 155 16.44 -6.36 -13.21
C SER A 155 16.58 -7.09 -11.86
N ILE A 156 17.81 -7.24 -11.35
CA ILE A 156 18.08 -7.83 -10.04
C ILE A 156 17.41 -7.00 -8.93
N ASP A 157 17.43 -5.67 -9.06
CA ASP A 157 16.82 -4.78 -8.06
C ASP A 157 15.29 -4.88 -8.09
N GLN A 158 14.68 -5.02 -9.27
CA GLN A 158 13.24 -5.28 -9.39
C GLN A 158 12.86 -6.66 -8.80
N LEU A 159 13.66 -7.70 -9.03
CA LEU A 159 13.46 -9.00 -8.38
C LEU A 159 13.50 -8.88 -6.86
N THR A 160 14.46 -8.14 -6.34
CA THR A 160 14.57 -7.88 -4.90
C THR A 160 13.34 -7.13 -4.38
N ALA A 161 12.91 -6.07 -5.05
CA ALA A 161 11.72 -5.32 -4.69
C ALA A 161 10.45 -6.20 -4.71
N MET A 162 10.29 -7.03 -5.73
CA MET A 162 9.18 -8.00 -5.80
C MET A 162 9.18 -8.95 -4.60
N GLY A 163 10.34 -9.48 -4.23
CA GLY A 163 10.44 -10.36 -3.06
C GLY A 163 10.11 -9.65 -1.75
N ILE A 164 10.63 -8.43 -1.54
CA ILE A 164 10.35 -7.58 -0.36
C ILE A 164 8.84 -7.35 -0.21
N HIS A 165 8.16 -7.02 -1.30
CA HIS A 165 6.74 -6.71 -1.29
C HIS A 165 5.83 -7.93 -1.49
N GLY A 166 6.39 -9.15 -1.47
CA GLY A 166 5.63 -10.38 -1.51
C GLY A 166 4.94 -10.66 -2.87
N VAL A 167 5.56 -10.23 -3.97
CA VAL A 167 5.14 -10.67 -5.30
C VAL A 167 5.53 -12.14 -5.48
N SER A 168 4.57 -13.03 -5.37
CA SER A 168 4.76 -14.47 -5.50
C SER A 168 4.39 -14.98 -6.90
N PRO A 169 4.87 -16.17 -7.30
CA PRO A 169 4.42 -16.82 -8.55
C PRO A 169 2.90 -16.99 -8.61
N ALA A 170 2.29 -17.33 -7.47
CA ALA A 170 0.83 -17.48 -7.36
C ALA A 170 0.10 -16.17 -7.61
N PHE A 171 0.61 -15.06 -7.09
CA PHE A 171 0.05 -13.72 -7.33
C PHE A 171 0.09 -13.37 -8.82
N VAL A 172 1.24 -13.53 -9.47
CA VAL A 172 1.42 -13.20 -10.90
C VAL A 172 0.50 -14.06 -11.78
N ARG A 173 0.45 -15.38 -11.53
CA ARG A 173 -0.46 -16.30 -12.23
C ARG A 173 -1.94 -15.99 -11.96
N GLY A 174 -2.28 -15.63 -10.71
CA GLY A 174 -3.64 -15.28 -10.31
C GLY A 174 -4.17 -14.04 -11.04
N LEU A 175 -3.34 -12.99 -11.18
CA LEU A 175 -3.69 -11.81 -11.97
C LEU A 175 -3.95 -12.19 -13.44
N ALA A 176 -3.05 -12.97 -14.05
CA ALA A 176 -3.21 -13.41 -15.44
C ALA A 176 -4.47 -14.26 -15.63
N ALA A 177 -4.77 -15.18 -14.70
CA ALA A 177 -5.97 -16.01 -14.72
C ALA A 177 -7.27 -15.21 -14.56
N SER A 178 -7.22 -14.05 -13.89
CA SER A 178 -8.35 -13.12 -13.80
C SER A 178 -8.50 -12.22 -15.04
N GLY A 179 -7.69 -12.44 -16.07
CA GLY A 179 -7.66 -11.63 -17.29
C GLY A 179 -6.88 -10.32 -17.15
N TYR A 180 -6.23 -10.10 -15.99
CA TYR A 180 -5.53 -8.86 -15.69
C TYR A 180 -4.03 -9.01 -15.96
N ARG A 181 -3.51 -8.26 -16.92
CA ARG A 181 -2.08 -8.24 -17.27
C ARG A 181 -1.49 -6.87 -16.97
N LEU A 182 -0.53 -6.85 -16.07
CA LEU A 182 0.31 -5.68 -15.81
C LEU A 182 1.46 -5.63 -16.81
N SER A 183 1.99 -4.45 -17.07
CA SER A 183 3.03 -4.26 -18.08
C SER A 183 4.44 -4.49 -17.56
N SER A 184 4.66 -4.32 -16.25
CA SER A 184 6.01 -4.32 -15.68
C SER A 184 6.09 -5.00 -14.30
N ALA A 185 7.32 -5.28 -13.86
CA ALA A 185 7.62 -5.71 -12.49
C ALA A 185 7.24 -4.65 -11.46
N ASP A 186 7.41 -3.37 -11.80
CA ASP A 186 7.11 -2.25 -10.91
C ASP A 186 5.60 -2.11 -10.66
N ASP A 187 4.77 -2.41 -11.67
CA ASP A 187 3.31 -2.47 -11.50
C ASP A 187 2.90 -3.59 -10.53
N LEU A 188 3.56 -4.76 -10.61
CA LEU A 188 3.32 -5.88 -9.68
C LEU A 188 3.66 -5.48 -8.24
N VAL A 189 4.78 -4.78 -8.04
CA VAL A 189 5.19 -4.25 -6.74
C VAL A 189 4.17 -3.21 -6.24
N THR A 190 3.75 -2.29 -7.10
CA THR A 190 2.75 -1.25 -6.79
C THR A 190 1.43 -1.88 -6.33
N PHE A 191 0.95 -2.90 -7.03
CA PHE A 191 -0.26 -3.63 -6.64
C PHE A 191 -0.12 -4.25 -5.25
N ARG A 192 1.04 -4.86 -4.95
CA ARG A 192 1.28 -5.45 -3.63
C ARG A 192 1.36 -4.41 -2.52
N ILE A 193 2.06 -3.28 -2.76
CA ILE A 193 2.18 -2.17 -1.79
C ILE A 193 0.80 -1.63 -1.41
N HIS A 194 -0.06 -1.43 -2.41
CA HIS A 194 -1.39 -0.86 -2.17
C HIS A 194 -2.48 -1.90 -1.90
N GLY A 195 -2.14 -3.18 -1.84
CA GLY A 195 -3.09 -4.26 -1.54
C GLY A 195 -4.12 -4.48 -2.65
N VAL A 196 -3.75 -4.23 -3.91
CA VAL A 196 -4.56 -4.62 -5.07
C VAL A 196 -4.27 -6.08 -5.39
N ASP A 197 -5.15 -6.95 -4.95
CA ASP A 197 -5.07 -8.40 -5.19
C ASP A 197 -6.20 -8.88 -6.12
N VAL A 198 -6.16 -10.17 -6.43
CA VAL A 198 -7.15 -10.80 -7.32
C VAL A 198 -8.57 -10.69 -6.77
N ASP A 199 -8.73 -10.83 -5.45
CA ASP A 199 -10.04 -10.78 -4.81
C ASP A 199 -10.61 -9.36 -4.82
N TYR A 200 -9.76 -8.36 -4.61
CA TYR A 200 -10.14 -6.97 -4.76
C TYR A 200 -10.60 -6.64 -6.19
N ILE A 201 -9.84 -7.07 -7.20
CA ILE A 201 -10.18 -6.85 -8.62
C ILE A 201 -11.53 -7.51 -8.96
N LYS A 202 -11.72 -8.78 -8.54
CA LYS A 202 -12.99 -9.49 -8.72
C LYS A 202 -14.16 -8.80 -8.02
N GLY A 203 -13.90 -8.37 -6.77
CA GLY A 203 -14.91 -7.65 -5.98
C GLY A 203 -15.33 -6.34 -6.63
N MET A 204 -14.39 -5.54 -7.12
CA MET A 204 -14.70 -4.30 -7.83
C MET A 204 -15.44 -4.55 -9.15
N THR A 205 -14.98 -5.54 -9.94
CA THR A 205 -15.65 -5.94 -11.18
C THR A 205 -17.11 -6.37 -10.96
N ALA A 206 -17.37 -7.04 -9.84
CA ALA A 206 -18.73 -7.47 -9.48
C ALA A 206 -19.60 -6.35 -8.88
N ALA A 207 -18.98 -5.35 -8.27
CA ALA A 207 -19.67 -4.27 -7.57
C ALA A 207 -20.29 -3.22 -8.51
N GLY A 208 -19.75 -3.04 -9.73
CA GLY A 208 -20.28 -2.06 -10.67
C GLY A 208 -19.92 -2.32 -12.13
N PRO A 209 -20.82 -2.01 -13.08
CA PRO A 209 -20.60 -2.27 -14.51
C PRO A 209 -19.44 -1.43 -15.09
N LYS A 210 -19.24 -0.20 -14.62
CA LYS A 210 -18.16 0.69 -15.05
C LYS A 210 -16.80 0.38 -14.40
N LEU A 211 -16.76 -0.58 -13.46
CA LEU A 211 -15.55 -0.99 -12.77
C LEU A 211 -14.92 -2.26 -13.38
N ARG A 212 -15.39 -2.67 -14.52
CA ARG A 212 -14.82 -3.80 -15.28
C ARG A 212 -13.62 -3.34 -16.11
N ASN A 213 -12.57 -4.12 -16.10
CA ASN A 213 -11.35 -3.87 -16.90
C ASN A 213 -10.73 -2.48 -16.66
N LEU A 214 -10.77 -1.99 -15.43
CA LEU A 214 -10.15 -0.72 -15.08
C LEU A 214 -8.64 -0.73 -15.38
N PRO A 215 -8.05 0.39 -15.78
CA PRO A 215 -6.60 0.56 -15.80
C PRO A 215 -5.97 0.25 -14.42
N ALA A 216 -4.69 -0.18 -14.42
CA ALA A 216 -3.95 -0.45 -13.19
C ALA A 216 -3.90 0.77 -12.26
N SER A 217 -3.72 1.97 -12.83
CA SER A 217 -3.72 3.25 -12.12
C SER A 217 -5.00 3.48 -11.32
N ASP A 218 -6.14 3.15 -11.92
CA ASP A 218 -7.45 3.40 -11.32
C ASP A 218 -7.71 2.45 -10.17
N LEU A 219 -7.34 1.16 -10.32
CA LEU A 219 -7.43 0.18 -9.23
C LEU A 219 -6.55 0.59 -8.03
N VAL A 220 -5.34 1.11 -8.30
CA VAL A 220 -4.45 1.64 -7.27
C VAL A 220 -5.06 2.88 -6.62
N SER A 221 -5.58 3.82 -7.41
CA SER A 221 -6.24 5.03 -6.90
C SER A 221 -7.42 4.70 -6.02
N LEU A 222 -8.32 3.83 -6.46
CA LEU A 222 -9.45 3.35 -5.67
C LEU A 222 -8.99 2.74 -4.33
N ARG A 223 -7.92 1.96 -4.36
CA ARG A 223 -7.39 1.31 -3.16
C ARG A 223 -6.77 2.29 -2.17
N ILE A 224 -5.98 3.27 -2.67
CA ILE A 224 -5.36 4.34 -1.86
C ILE A 224 -6.44 5.16 -1.14
N HIS A 225 -7.54 5.49 -1.83
CA HIS A 225 -8.64 6.26 -1.26
C HIS A 225 -9.64 5.40 -0.46
N GLY A 226 -9.33 4.13 -0.22
CA GLY A 226 -10.14 3.25 0.62
C GLY A 226 -11.49 2.86 0.02
N VAL A 227 -11.62 2.88 -1.30
CA VAL A 227 -12.81 2.37 -1.98
C VAL A 227 -12.82 0.85 -1.91
N GLN A 228 -13.78 0.29 -1.20
CA GLN A 228 -13.98 -1.15 -1.07
C GLN A 228 -15.18 -1.60 -1.92
N PRO A 229 -15.21 -2.86 -2.40
CA PRO A 229 -16.36 -3.38 -3.13
C PRO A 229 -17.70 -3.20 -2.39
N ALA A 230 -17.69 -3.39 -1.07
CA ALA A 230 -18.89 -3.19 -0.24
C ALA A 230 -19.40 -1.74 -0.26
N TYR A 231 -18.50 -0.75 -0.29
CA TYR A 231 -18.87 0.66 -0.41
C TYR A 231 -19.58 0.93 -1.75
N VAL A 232 -19.06 0.40 -2.85
CA VAL A 232 -19.65 0.54 -4.17
C VAL A 232 -21.04 -0.09 -4.21
N GLN A 233 -21.21 -1.29 -3.65
CA GLN A 233 -22.50 -1.98 -3.56
C GLN A 233 -23.51 -1.18 -2.73
N GLN A 234 -23.09 -0.60 -1.62
CA GLN A 234 -23.95 0.25 -0.78
C GLN A 234 -24.38 1.51 -1.53
N MET A 235 -23.50 2.14 -2.30
CA MET A 235 -23.85 3.27 -3.15
C MET A 235 -24.84 2.87 -4.23
N ALA A 236 -24.59 1.78 -4.95
CA ALA A 236 -25.48 1.27 -5.99
C ALA A 236 -26.90 0.94 -5.49
N ALA A 237 -27.01 0.52 -4.23
CA ALA A 237 -28.30 0.21 -3.61
C ALA A 237 -29.17 1.45 -3.31
N ILE A 238 -28.61 2.67 -3.32
CA ILE A 238 -29.35 3.90 -3.05
C ILE A 238 -30.29 4.24 -4.21
N GLY A 239 -29.84 4.01 -5.45
CA GLY A 239 -30.65 4.29 -6.62
C GLY A 239 -29.89 4.22 -7.94
N PRO A 240 -30.61 4.33 -9.08
CA PRO A 240 -30.03 4.18 -10.40
C PRO A 240 -28.88 5.15 -10.72
N ALA A 241 -28.94 6.39 -10.23
CA ALA A 241 -27.88 7.41 -10.41
C ALA A 241 -26.54 6.94 -9.81
N PHE A 242 -26.57 6.12 -8.75
CA PHE A 242 -25.38 5.63 -8.05
C PHE A 242 -24.95 4.22 -8.45
N ALA A 243 -25.75 3.52 -9.25
CA ALA A 243 -25.43 2.17 -9.73
C ALA A 243 -24.33 2.16 -10.80
N GLY A 244 -24.09 3.30 -11.45
CA GLY A 244 -23.13 3.46 -12.54
C GLY A 244 -21.97 4.40 -12.22
N LEU A 245 -21.54 4.50 -10.96
CA LEU A 245 -20.40 5.32 -10.56
C LEU A 245 -19.12 4.86 -11.25
N THR A 246 -18.32 5.82 -11.72
CA THR A 246 -16.99 5.58 -12.27
C THR A 246 -15.94 5.48 -11.16
N ALA A 247 -14.71 5.10 -11.51
CA ALA A 247 -13.59 5.13 -10.56
C ALA A 247 -13.36 6.55 -10.01
N ASP A 248 -13.44 7.57 -10.88
CA ASP A 248 -13.24 8.97 -10.50
C ASP A 248 -14.34 9.47 -9.57
N ASP A 249 -15.60 9.13 -9.82
CA ASP A 249 -16.72 9.47 -8.92
C ASP A 249 -16.49 8.89 -7.52
N LEU A 250 -16.11 7.61 -7.46
CA LEU A 250 -15.88 6.90 -6.20
C LEU A 250 -14.69 7.46 -5.42
N VAL A 251 -13.61 7.82 -6.12
CA VAL A 251 -12.45 8.49 -5.51
C VAL A 251 -12.85 9.86 -5.00
N SER A 252 -13.57 10.66 -5.80
CA SER A 252 -14.07 11.98 -5.40
C SER A 252 -14.97 11.88 -4.16
N PHE A 253 -15.88 10.92 -4.13
CA PHE A 253 -16.74 10.66 -2.98
C PHE A 253 -15.93 10.37 -1.72
N ARG A 254 -14.89 9.54 -1.83
CA ARG A 254 -14.03 9.22 -0.68
C ARG A 254 -13.19 10.41 -0.20
N ILE A 255 -12.65 11.21 -1.14
CA ILE A 255 -11.89 12.42 -0.81
C ILE A 255 -12.75 13.43 -0.02
N HIS A 256 -14.02 13.57 -0.42
CA HIS A 256 -14.94 14.54 0.20
C HIS A 256 -15.79 13.94 1.33
N GLY A 257 -15.45 12.75 1.82
CA GLY A 257 -16.11 12.13 2.97
C GLY A 257 -17.55 11.69 2.71
N VAL A 258 -17.92 11.48 1.45
CA VAL A 258 -19.28 11.04 1.08
C VAL A 258 -19.49 9.60 1.51
N SER A 259 -20.38 9.39 2.46
CA SER A 259 -20.83 8.07 2.91
C SER A 259 -22.19 7.71 2.27
N PRO A 260 -22.55 6.42 2.20
CA PRO A 260 -23.87 6.01 1.75
C PRO A 260 -25.02 6.68 2.52
N GLN A 261 -24.83 6.88 3.83
CA GLN A 261 -25.82 7.56 4.69
C GLN A 261 -25.97 9.03 4.31
N LEU A 262 -24.87 9.72 4.01
CA LEU A 262 -24.90 11.12 3.56
C LEU A 262 -25.65 11.24 2.22
N VAL A 263 -25.38 10.34 1.26
CA VAL A 263 -26.11 10.31 -0.01
C VAL A 263 -27.60 10.07 0.20
N GLN A 264 -27.99 9.16 1.10
CA GLN A 264 -29.40 8.94 1.45
C GLN A 264 -30.05 10.19 2.01
N SER A 265 -29.36 10.96 2.85
CA SER A 265 -29.85 12.25 3.36
C SER A 265 -30.06 13.25 2.24
N TYR A 266 -29.18 13.32 1.26
CA TYR A 266 -29.33 14.19 0.08
C TYR A 266 -30.52 13.77 -0.79
N VAL A 267 -30.63 12.47 -1.10
CA VAL A 267 -31.76 11.92 -1.86
C VAL A 267 -33.10 12.24 -1.17
N HIS A 268 -33.15 12.14 0.18
CA HIS A 268 -34.33 12.51 0.93
C HIS A 268 -34.64 14.02 0.85
N ALA A 269 -33.64 14.87 1.02
CA ALA A 269 -33.77 16.32 1.00
C ALA A 269 -34.18 16.89 -0.37
N THR A 270 -33.71 16.26 -1.45
CA THR A 270 -34.00 16.68 -2.84
C THR A 270 -35.25 16.00 -3.43
N GLY A 271 -35.80 15.03 -2.72
CA GLY A 271 -36.93 14.25 -3.20
C GLY A 271 -36.59 13.21 -4.26
N GLY A 272 -35.34 12.74 -4.25
CA GLY A 272 -34.83 11.66 -5.11
C GLY A 272 -34.04 12.12 -6.34
N ALA A 273 -34.06 13.40 -6.67
CA ALA A 273 -33.35 13.97 -7.81
C ALA A 273 -32.00 14.55 -7.35
N VAL A 274 -30.95 13.73 -7.35
CA VAL A 274 -29.58 14.19 -7.09
C VAL A 274 -28.61 13.35 -7.90
N GLU A 275 -27.69 14.03 -8.59
CA GLU A 275 -26.64 13.40 -9.39
C GLU A 275 -25.31 13.32 -8.61
N PRO A 276 -24.36 12.45 -9.02
CA PRO A 276 -23.09 12.27 -8.31
C PRO A 276 -22.26 13.54 -8.11
N ASP A 277 -22.20 14.41 -9.10
CA ASP A 277 -21.48 15.69 -9.02
C ASP A 277 -22.13 16.68 -8.07
N GLU A 278 -23.47 16.71 -8.01
CA GLU A 278 -24.23 17.48 -7.03
C GLU A 278 -23.97 17.00 -5.59
N VAL A 279 -23.87 15.69 -5.40
CA VAL A 279 -23.49 15.09 -4.10
C VAL A 279 -22.12 15.61 -3.65
N VAL A 280 -21.14 15.65 -4.56
CA VAL A 280 -19.81 16.19 -4.27
C VAL A 280 -19.88 17.67 -3.93
N ALA A 281 -20.62 18.44 -4.71
CA ALA A 281 -20.78 19.89 -4.46
C ALA A 281 -21.39 20.16 -3.07
N MET A 282 -22.47 19.45 -2.71
CA MET A 282 -23.09 19.58 -1.39
C MET A 282 -22.11 19.20 -0.27
N ALA A 283 -21.33 18.12 -0.44
CA ALA A 283 -20.34 17.69 0.54
C ALA A 283 -19.21 18.72 0.73
N ILE A 284 -18.66 19.26 -0.36
CA ILE A 284 -17.63 20.32 -0.33
C ILE A 284 -18.10 21.54 0.44
N HIS A 285 -19.35 21.95 0.24
CA HIS A 285 -19.92 23.14 0.90
C HIS A 285 -20.51 22.86 2.29
N GLY A 286 -20.31 21.63 2.81
CA GLY A 286 -20.70 21.27 4.18
C GLY A 286 -22.21 21.20 4.39
N VAL A 287 -22.96 20.75 3.39
CA VAL A 287 -24.37 20.39 3.54
C VAL A 287 -24.43 19.05 4.28
N GLY A 288 -24.39 19.08 5.60
CA GLY A 288 -24.47 17.87 6.43
C GLY A 288 -25.91 17.50 6.80
N PRO A 289 -26.14 16.27 7.33
CA PRO A 289 -27.46 15.83 7.81
C PRO A 289 -28.09 16.80 8.82
N GLU A 290 -27.30 17.28 9.78
CA GLU A 290 -27.77 18.24 10.80
C GLU A 290 -28.28 19.55 10.20
N TYR A 291 -27.66 20.02 9.12
CA TYR A 291 -28.09 21.21 8.41
C TYR A 291 -29.43 20.94 7.69
N ILE A 292 -29.55 19.81 7.02
CA ILE A 292 -30.78 19.39 6.32
C ILE A 292 -31.93 19.25 7.32
N ASP A 293 -31.71 18.55 8.43
CA ASP A 293 -32.70 18.34 9.47
C ASP A 293 -33.12 19.67 10.13
N GLY A 294 -32.17 20.56 10.38
CA GLY A 294 -32.43 21.88 10.91
C GLY A 294 -33.32 22.73 9.99
N MET A 295 -33.06 22.67 8.68
CA MET A 295 -33.90 23.37 7.70
C MET A 295 -35.28 22.71 7.56
N ALA A 296 -35.35 21.38 7.57
CA ALA A 296 -36.59 20.63 7.52
C ALA A 296 -37.51 20.90 8.72
N ALA A 297 -36.96 21.06 9.93
CA ALA A 297 -37.68 21.45 11.14
C ALA A 297 -38.31 22.84 11.03
N LEU A 298 -37.80 23.71 10.18
CA LEU A 298 -38.30 25.06 9.90
C LEU A 298 -39.29 25.09 8.71
N GLY A 299 -39.67 23.93 8.20
CA GLY A 299 -40.64 23.81 7.12
C GLY A 299 -40.05 23.67 5.71
N TYR A 300 -38.73 23.70 5.59
CA TYR A 300 -38.03 23.55 4.30
C TYR A 300 -37.67 22.10 4.04
N ARG A 301 -38.57 21.38 3.36
CA ARG A 301 -38.45 19.91 3.20
C ARG A 301 -38.03 19.45 1.81
N ARG A 302 -37.97 20.34 0.84
CA ARG A 302 -37.55 20.04 -0.52
C ARG A 302 -36.70 21.15 -1.05
N PHE A 303 -35.51 20.82 -1.47
CA PHE A 303 -34.53 21.71 -2.07
C PHE A 303 -34.04 21.12 -3.38
N SER A 304 -33.59 21.94 -4.30
CA SER A 304 -32.61 21.48 -5.27
C SER A 304 -31.21 21.37 -4.61
N ALA A 305 -30.31 20.62 -5.21
CA ALA A 305 -28.91 20.57 -4.77
C ALA A 305 -28.28 21.98 -4.79
N ASP A 306 -28.57 22.74 -5.86
CA ASP A 306 -28.11 24.13 -6.02
C ASP A 306 -28.60 25.04 -4.90
N ASP A 307 -29.88 24.92 -4.48
CA ASP A 307 -30.39 25.70 -3.37
C ASP A 307 -29.61 25.42 -2.08
N LEU A 308 -29.37 24.15 -1.76
CA LEU A 308 -28.64 23.74 -0.55
C LEU A 308 -27.20 24.28 -0.57
N VAL A 309 -26.54 24.21 -1.71
CA VAL A 309 -25.18 24.74 -1.92
C VAL A 309 -25.21 26.26 -1.77
N ALA A 310 -26.13 26.97 -2.45
CA ALA A 310 -26.23 28.43 -2.38
C ALA A 310 -26.49 28.90 -0.95
N LEU A 311 -27.41 28.30 -0.24
CA LEU A 311 -27.71 28.62 1.16
C LEU A 311 -26.46 28.45 2.05
N ARG A 312 -25.69 27.39 1.85
CA ARG A 312 -24.45 27.15 2.61
C ARG A 312 -23.35 28.13 2.29
N ILE A 313 -23.09 28.40 1.01
CA ILE A 313 -22.08 29.37 0.55
C ILE A 313 -22.33 30.75 1.15
N HIS A 314 -23.60 31.17 1.19
CA HIS A 314 -23.99 32.49 1.69
C HIS A 314 -24.26 32.54 3.20
N GLY A 315 -23.97 31.46 3.94
CA GLY A 315 -24.07 31.42 5.39
C GLY A 315 -25.50 31.54 5.92
N VAL A 316 -26.50 31.04 5.17
CA VAL A 316 -27.86 30.87 5.66
C VAL A 316 -27.90 29.63 6.55
N THR A 317 -28.01 29.84 7.82
CA THR A 317 -28.11 28.76 8.84
C THR A 317 -29.54 28.54 9.30
N PRO A 318 -29.90 27.37 9.88
CA PRO A 318 -31.22 27.18 10.49
C PRO A 318 -31.53 28.25 11.53
N ASP A 319 -30.58 28.67 12.38
CA ASP A 319 -30.77 29.74 13.36
C ASP A 319 -31.13 31.08 12.73
N TYR A 320 -30.48 31.40 11.60
CA TYR A 320 -30.81 32.61 10.82
C TYR A 320 -32.23 32.54 10.30
N VAL A 321 -32.62 31.45 9.69
CA VAL A 321 -34.00 31.23 9.19
C VAL A 321 -35.00 31.32 10.33
N GLN A 322 -34.71 30.70 11.48
CA GLN A 322 -35.57 30.78 12.65
C GLN A 322 -35.72 32.22 13.15
N SER A 323 -34.64 33.04 13.11
CA SER A 323 -34.75 34.45 13.51
C SER A 323 -35.66 35.26 12.60
N LEU A 324 -35.60 35.00 11.29
CA LEU A 324 -36.50 35.61 10.30
C LEU A 324 -37.97 35.25 10.56
N GLN A 325 -38.24 33.97 10.84
CA GLN A 325 -39.60 33.47 11.12
C GLN A 325 -40.15 34.13 12.39
N ARG A 326 -39.34 34.31 13.45
CA ARG A 326 -39.72 35.04 14.67
C ARG A 326 -40.05 36.51 14.41
N ALA A 327 -39.40 37.13 13.42
CA ALA A 327 -39.65 38.48 12.96
C ALA A 327 -40.87 38.61 12.02
N GLY A 328 -41.64 37.49 11.83
CA GLY A 328 -42.83 37.47 11.01
C GLY A 328 -42.56 37.19 9.52
N MET A 329 -41.31 36.98 9.12
CA MET A 329 -40.94 36.66 7.73
C MET A 329 -40.98 35.14 7.55
N THR A 330 -42.12 34.62 7.15
CA THR A 330 -42.35 33.19 6.90
C THR A 330 -42.45 32.89 5.40
N HIS A 331 -42.27 31.61 5.02
CA HIS A 331 -42.41 31.14 3.65
C HIS A 331 -41.48 31.77 2.62
N LEU A 332 -40.28 32.20 3.05
CA LEU A 332 -39.27 32.73 2.16
C LEU A 332 -38.69 31.62 1.27
N THR A 333 -38.48 31.92 -0.02
CA THR A 333 -37.78 31.00 -0.91
C THR A 333 -36.27 30.95 -0.62
N PRO A 334 -35.54 29.89 -1.05
CA PRO A 334 -34.09 29.84 -0.92
C PRO A 334 -33.38 31.10 -1.43
N ASP A 335 -33.77 31.61 -2.62
CA ASP A 335 -33.27 32.84 -3.19
C ASP A 335 -33.52 34.06 -2.31
N GLN A 336 -34.72 34.16 -1.71
CA GLN A 336 -35.04 35.28 -0.81
C GLN A 336 -34.20 35.23 0.48
N LEU A 337 -33.97 34.03 1.02
CA LEU A 337 -33.08 33.83 2.17
C LEU A 337 -31.65 34.26 1.87
N VAL A 338 -31.12 33.88 0.69
CA VAL A 338 -29.80 34.32 0.23
C VAL A 338 -29.72 35.84 0.06
N ARG A 339 -30.71 36.45 -0.60
CA ARG A 339 -30.74 37.93 -0.80
C ARG A 339 -30.78 38.67 0.52
N LEU A 340 -31.61 38.26 1.47
CA LEU A 340 -31.67 38.88 2.82
C LEU A 340 -30.33 38.76 3.53
N ARG A 341 -29.69 37.59 3.44
CA ARG A 341 -28.39 37.38 4.06
C ARG A 341 -27.30 38.23 3.46
N LEU A 342 -27.26 38.34 2.12
CA LEU A 342 -26.31 39.22 1.39
C LEU A 342 -26.54 40.70 1.68
N ALA A 343 -27.80 41.14 1.87
CA ALA A 343 -28.15 42.51 2.26
C ALA A 343 -27.78 42.81 3.73
N GLY A 344 -27.22 41.87 4.47
CA GLY A 344 -26.84 42.03 5.89
C GLY A 344 -28.04 42.15 6.82
N PHE A 345 -29.23 41.71 6.40
CA PHE A 345 -30.39 41.71 7.22
C PHE A 345 -30.23 40.72 8.42
N ASP A 346 -30.35 41.26 9.65
CA ASP A 346 -30.30 40.48 10.88
C ASP A 346 -31.57 40.77 11.70
N ALA A 347 -32.43 39.78 11.86
CA ALA A 347 -33.68 39.88 12.60
C ALA A 347 -33.48 39.98 14.13
N LYS A 348 -32.22 39.92 14.61
CA LYS A 348 -31.87 40.07 16.05
C LYS A 348 -31.62 41.54 16.47
N ARG A 349 -31.73 42.52 15.56
CA ARG A 349 -31.57 43.95 15.81
C ARG A 349 -32.90 44.64 15.96
#